data_a97b0f05ab40b1123b8088716583e674
#
_entry.id   a97b0f05ab40b1123b8088716583e674
#
_cell.length_a   1.000
_cell.length_b   1.000
_cell.length_c   1.000
_cell.angle_alpha   90.00
_cell.angle_beta   90.00
_cell.angle_gamma   90.00
#
_symmetry.space_group_name_H-M   'P 1'
#
loop_
_entity.id
_entity.type
_entity.pdbx_description
1 polymer ?
#
loop_
_entity_poly.entity_id
_entity_poly.type
_entity_poly.pdbx_seq_one_letter_code
_entity_poly.pdbx_strand_id
1 'polypeptide(L)'
;LVLWLAAWPFCCRGQGYISYDYLPESSLKDDLGNEYGSGSLMMVSGRYNLPLSVRHDDKGRLVAWSATVNAAYGVFHNKGQARELNPDNLLNASLNISHIRPLSDKWSIIASVGGGVYAPLDGVSMKTLLANGAIIFVYKLRKNLDLGIGAGLTNSYGIPMILPMMSFSWRNAGRNE
;
A
#
# COMPACT_ATOMS: atom_id res chain seq x y z
N LEU A 1 31.00 -17.40 3.66
CA LEU A 1 30.94 -16.49 2.51
C LEU A 1 30.21 -15.23 2.95
N VAL A 2 30.96 -14.18 3.33
CA VAL A 2 30.40 -12.89 3.76
C VAL A 2 30.10 -12.09 2.50
N LEU A 3 28.84 -11.95 2.14
CA LEU A 3 28.40 -11.06 1.07
C LEU A 3 28.48 -9.62 1.59
N TRP A 4 29.52 -8.90 1.18
CA TRP A 4 29.59 -7.45 1.27
C TRP A 4 28.54 -6.86 0.30
N LEU A 5 27.35 -6.54 0.79
CA LEU A 5 26.45 -5.63 0.12
C LEU A 5 27.09 -4.23 0.22
N ALA A 6 27.78 -3.83 -0.84
CA ALA A 6 28.23 -2.47 -1.02
C ALA A 6 26.99 -1.56 -1.08
N ALA A 7 26.62 -1.00 0.05
CA ALA A 7 25.64 0.06 0.11
C ALA A 7 26.26 1.29 -0.56
N TRP A 8 26.03 1.45 -1.85
CA TRP A 8 26.30 2.71 -2.53
C TRP A 8 25.39 3.77 -1.92
N PRO A 9 25.93 4.89 -1.47
CA PRO A 9 25.10 5.99 -0.97
C PRO A 9 24.46 6.69 -2.16
N PHE A 10 23.44 6.08 -2.75
CA PHE A 10 22.48 6.85 -3.51
C PHE A 10 21.79 7.75 -2.49
N CYS A 11 21.91 9.07 -2.67
CA CYS A 11 21.07 10.05 -2.01
C CYS A 11 19.60 9.90 -2.46
N CYS A 12 19.04 8.71 -2.29
CA CYS A 12 17.65 8.42 -2.52
C CYS A 12 16.87 8.97 -1.32
N ARG A 13 16.21 10.10 -1.51
CA ARG A 13 15.22 10.64 -0.56
C ARG A 13 13.94 9.78 -0.50
N GLY A 14 14.00 8.55 -0.93
CA GLY A 14 12.92 7.59 -0.87
C GLY A 14 12.80 6.96 0.51
N GLN A 15 11.55 6.62 0.90
CA GLN A 15 11.26 5.86 2.12
C GLN A 15 10.72 4.49 1.71
N GLY A 16 11.27 3.44 2.31
CA GLY A 16 10.85 2.09 2.03
C GLY A 16 11.00 1.19 3.23
N TYR A 17 10.34 0.04 3.18
CA TYR A 17 10.51 -1.04 4.13
C TYR A 17 10.44 -2.37 3.40
N ILE A 18 10.99 -3.38 4.02
CA ILE A 18 10.81 -4.79 3.68
C ILE A 18 10.39 -5.48 4.97
N SER A 19 9.37 -6.33 4.91
CA SER A 19 8.93 -7.15 6.02
C SER A 19 8.89 -8.62 5.63
N TYR A 20 9.06 -9.47 6.61
CA TYR A 20 8.84 -10.90 6.53
C TYR A 20 7.86 -11.29 7.63
N ASP A 21 6.78 -11.92 7.23
CA ASP A 21 5.71 -12.36 8.12
C ASP A 21 5.59 -13.87 8.03
N TYR A 22 5.57 -14.52 9.17
CA TYR A 22 5.33 -15.95 9.29
C TYR A 22 4.11 -16.20 10.18
N LEU A 23 3.10 -16.79 9.60
CA LEU A 23 1.93 -17.30 10.31
C LEU A 23 2.10 -18.80 10.49
N PRO A 24 2.25 -19.30 11.73
CA PRO A 24 2.46 -20.72 11.99
C PRO A 24 1.22 -21.53 11.59
N GLU A 25 1.43 -22.86 11.46
CA GLU A 25 0.36 -23.77 11.11
C GLU A 25 -0.82 -23.66 12.10
N SER A 26 -2.00 -23.44 11.53
CA SER A 26 -3.26 -23.33 12.27
C SER A 26 -4.26 -24.31 11.66
N SER A 27 -4.98 -25.04 12.53
CA SER A 27 -6.03 -25.96 12.13
C SER A 27 -7.31 -25.23 11.74
N LEU A 28 -7.93 -25.67 10.66
CA LEU A 28 -9.31 -25.33 10.32
C LEU A 28 -10.24 -26.33 10.99
N LYS A 29 -11.21 -25.83 11.76
CA LYS A 29 -12.18 -26.65 12.49
C LYS A 29 -13.60 -26.26 12.06
N ASP A 30 -14.47 -27.25 12.03
CA ASP A 30 -15.89 -27.02 11.85
C ASP A 30 -16.54 -26.54 13.17
N ASP A 31 -17.83 -26.22 13.12
CA ASP A 31 -18.60 -25.77 14.29
C ASP A 31 -18.70 -26.86 15.39
N LEU A 32 -18.40 -28.11 15.07
CA LEU A 32 -18.37 -29.26 15.96
C LEU A 32 -16.97 -29.54 16.53
N GLY A 33 -15.95 -28.78 16.08
CA GLY A 33 -14.57 -28.90 16.52
C GLY A 33 -13.74 -29.96 15.77
N ASN A 34 -14.27 -30.58 14.71
CA ASN A 34 -13.52 -31.53 13.91
C ASN A 34 -12.53 -30.81 12.99
N GLU A 35 -11.30 -31.28 12.92
CA GLU A 35 -10.28 -30.74 12.04
C GLU A 35 -10.47 -31.25 10.61
N TYR A 36 -10.57 -30.34 9.63
CA TYR A 36 -10.69 -30.69 8.21
C TYR A 36 -9.55 -30.15 7.34
N GLY A 37 -8.63 -29.42 7.93
CA GLY A 37 -7.44 -28.93 7.25
C GLY A 37 -6.55 -28.09 8.16
N SER A 38 -5.37 -27.76 7.67
CA SER A 38 -4.46 -26.83 8.32
C SER A 38 -3.69 -26.03 7.29
N GLY A 39 -3.13 -24.91 7.70
CA GLY A 39 -2.32 -24.07 6.84
C GLY A 39 -1.35 -23.19 7.59
N SER A 40 -0.24 -22.87 6.93
CA SER A 40 0.72 -21.85 7.35
C SER A 40 1.00 -20.91 6.20
N LEU A 41 1.44 -19.69 6.50
CA LEU A 41 1.78 -18.67 5.51
C LEU A 41 3.15 -18.08 5.82
N MET A 42 3.99 -18.04 4.80
CA MET A 42 5.19 -17.21 4.76
C MET A 42 4.97 -16.08 3.77
N MET A 43 5.21 -14.85 4.16
CA MET A 43 5.04 -13.69 3.29
C MET A 43 6.23 -12.76 3.39
N VAL A 44 6.76 -12.37 2.25
CA VAL A 44 7.72 -11.28 2.11
C VAL A 44 7.00 -10.13 1.45
N SER A 45 7.07 -8.95 2.05
CA SER A 45 6.49 -7.75 1.46
C SER A 45 7.46 -6.57 1.52
N GLY A 46 7.25 -5.62 0.62
CA GLY A 46 8.05 -4.42 0.57
C GLY A 46 7.27 -3.27 -0.05
N ARG A 47 7.64 -2.08 0.37
CA ARG A 47 7.14 -0.84 -0.19
C ARG A 47 8.30 0.14 -0.36
N TYR A 48 8.32 0.81 -1.48
CA TYR A 48 9.25 1.89 -1.74
C TYR A 48 8.52 3.10 -2.30
N ASN A 49 8.74 4.26 -1.69
CA ASN A 49 8.18 5.53 -2.13
C ASN A 49 9.31 6.40 -2.68
N LEU A 50 9.22 6.71 -3.97
CA LEU A 50 10.19 7.52 -4.71
C LEU A 50 9.60 8.91 -4.95
N PRO A 51 10.18 9.98 -4.37
CA PRO A 51 9.83 11.34 -4.74
C PRO A 51 10.37 11.64 -6.14
N LEU A 52 9.47 11.85 -7.11
CA LEU A 52 9.83 12.16 -8.50
C LEU A 52 10.15 13.65 -8.66
N SER A 53 9.39 14.50 -8.00
CA SER A 53 9.60 15.95 -8.01
C SER A 53 9.06 16.55 -6.72
N VAL A 54 9.85 17.38 -6.08
CA VAL A 54 9.45 18.15 -4.89
C VAL A 54 9.81 19.59 -5.15
N ARG A 55 8.81 20.45 -5.16
CA ARG A 55 8.96 21.88 -5.41
C ARG A 55 8.13 22.67 -4.38
N HIS A 56 8.44 23.92 -4.27
CA HIS A 56 7.61 24.87 -3.53
C HIS A 56 7.10 25.92 -4.53
N ASP A 57 5.85 26.30 -4.38
CA ASP A 57 5.29 27.39 -5.17
C ASP A 57 5.81 28.75 -4.66
N ASP A 58 5.40 29.85 -5.32
CA ASP A 58 5.84 31.21 -4.98
C ASP A 58 5.47 31.63 -3.54
N LYS A 59 4.56 30.90 -2.90
CA LYS A 59 4.17 31.10 -1.49
C LYS A 59 4.84 30.10 -0.53
N GLY A 60 5.83 29.33 -1.00
CA GLY A 60 6.54 28.32 -0.20
C GLY A 60 5.72 27.06 0.13
N ARG A 61 4.60 26.81 -0.59
CA ARG A 61 3.74 25.63 -0.35
C ARG A 61 4.21 24.44 -1.20
N LEU A 62 4.09 23.25 -0.63
CA LEU A 62 4.59 22.02 -1.23
C LEU A 62 3.78 21.62 -2.48
N VAL A 63 4.48 21.39 -3.58
CA VAL A 63 4.00 20.70 -4.79
C VAL A 63 4.89 19.51 -5.02
N ALA A 64 4.32 18.31 -4.99
CA ALA A 64 5.12 17.10 -5.11
C ALA A 64 4.48 16.05 -6.02
N TRP A 65 5.33 15.29 -6.69
CA TRP A 65 5.02 14.06 -7.37
C TRP A 65 5.79 12.92 -6.74
N SER A 66 5.15 11.81 -6.53
CA SER A 66 5.79 10.60 -6.02
C SER A 66 5.28 9.35 -6.74
N ALA A 67 6.15 8.35 -6.85
CA ALA A 67 5.80 7.01 -7.26
C ALA A 67 5.96 6.06 -6.08
N THR A 68 4.99 5.18 -5.86
CA THR A 68 5.05 4.16 -4.82
C THR A 68 4.95 2.79 -5.47
N VAL A 69 5.95 1.95 -5.23
CA VAL A 69 5.93 0.54 -5.60
C VAL A 69 5.65 -0.27 -4.35
N ASN A 70 4.69 -1.18 -4.44
CA ASN A 70 4.42 -2.18 -3.40
C ASN A 70 4.55 -3.55 -4.05
N ALA A 71 5.13 -4.49 -3.31
CA ALA A 71 5.17 -5.89 -3.69
C ALA A 71 5.02 -6.76 -2.44
N ALA A 72 4.25 -7.83 -2.54
CA ALA A 72 4.17 -8.86 -1.54
C ALA A 72 4.06 -10.21 -2.24
N TYR A 73 4.77 -11.20 -1.71
CA TYR A 73 4.72 -12.57 -2.19
C TYR A 73 4.52 -13.51 -1.00
N GLY A 74 3.43 -14.24 -1.04
CA GLY A 74 3.06 -15.21 -0.02
C GLY A 74 3.13 -16.63 -0.55
N VAL A 75 3.62 -17.55 0.28
CA VAL A 75 3.60 -19.00 0.05
C VAL A 75 2.77 -19.64 1.13
N PHE A 76 1.75 -20.35 0.72
CA PHE A 76 0.84 -21.07 1.61
C PHE A 76 1.23 -22.55 1.64
N HIS A 77 1.32 -23.10 2.83
CA HIS A 77 1.48 -24.54 3.03
C HIS A 77 0.19 -25.09 3.61
N ASN A 78 -0.71 -25.48 2.72
CA ASN A 78 -2.05 -25.95 3.06
C ASN A 78 -2.13 -27.47 3.05
N LYS A 79 -2.89 -28.05 3.99
CA LYS A 79 -3.17 -29.49 4.10
C LYS A 79 -4.67 -29.73 4.19
N GLY A 80 -5.13 -30.91 3.74
CA GLY A 80 -6.54 -31.25 3.73
C GLY A 80 -7.36 -30.31 2.84
N GLN A 81 -8.58 -29.99 3.23
CA GLN A 81 -9.47 -29.10 2.47
C GLN A 81 -8.96 -27.67 2.34
N ALA A 82 -8.05 -27.23 3.22
CA ALA A 82 -7.44 -25.91 3.10
C ALA A 82 -6.69 -25.72 1.78
N ARG A 83 -6.17 -26.81 1.19
CA ARG A 83 -5.48 -26.78 -0.10
C ARG A 83 -6.41 -26.52 -1.28
N GLU A 84 -7.67 -26.90 -1.18
CA GLU A 84 -8.67 -26.64 -2.23
C GLU A 84 -9.20 -25.20 -2.17
N LEU A 85 -9.15 -24.59 -0.99
CA LEU A 85 -9.70 -23.26 -0.74
C LEU A 85 -8.71 -22.13 -1.00
N ASN A 86 -7.40 -22.41 -0.85
CA ASN A 86 -6.37 -21.39 -0.95
C ASN A 86 -5.33 -21.75 -2.02
N PRO A 87 -4.82 -20.78 -2.79
CA PRO A 87 -3.73 -21.01 -3.73
C PRO A 87 -2.44 -21.36 -2.98
N ASP A 88 -1.51 -22.07 -3.64
CA ASP A 88 -0.20 -22.40 -3.06
C ASP A 88 0.70 -21.13 -2.92
N ASN A 89 0.47 -20.13 -3.73
CA ASN A 89 1.19 -18.86 -3.68
C ASN A 89 0.32 -17.69 -4.12
N LEU A 90 0.72 -16.49 -3.73
CA LEU A 90 0.01 -15.27 -4.07
C LEU A 90 0.99 -14.12 -4.28
N LEU A 91 0.90 -13.49 -5.44
CA LEU A 91 1.61 -12.26 -5.76
C LEU A 91 0.66 -11.07 -5.66
N ASN A 92 1.08 -10.05 -4.92
CA ASN A 92 0.48 -8.73 -4.93
C ASN A 92 1.57 -7.73 -5.31
N ALA A 93 1.44 -7.07 -6.45
CA ALA A 93 2.37 -6.05 -6.88
C ALA A 93 1.61 -4.85 -7.44
N SER A 94 2.00 -3.64 -7.08
CA SER A 94 1.34 -2.43 -7.56
C SER A 94 2.30 -1.25 -7.69
N LEU A 95 1.98 -0.38 -8.65
CA LEU A 95 2.61 0.92 -8.86
C LEU A 95 1.55 2.00 -8.77
N ASN A 96 1.82 3.02 -7.96
CA ASN A 96 0.95 4.17 -7.80
C ASN A 96 1.74 5.45 -8.01
N ILE A 97 1.15 6.41 -8.72
CA ILE A 97 1.67 7.77 -8.90
C ILE A 97 0.73 8.70 -8.14
N SER A 98 1.31 9.56 -7.32
CA SER A 98 0.58 10.53 -6.51
C SER A 98 1.07 11.94 -6.77
N HIS A 99 0.16 12.88 -6.75
CA HIS A 99 0.41 14.30 -6.88
C HIS A 99 -0.23 15.07 -5.74
N ILE A 100 0.55 15.93 -5.10
CA ILE A 100 0.10 16.84 -4.05
C ILE A 100 0.27 18.26 -4.56
N ARG A 101 -0.79 19.07 -4.48
CA ARG A 101 -0.76 20.46 -4.91
C ARG A 101 -1.63 21.33 -3.99
N PRO A 102 -1.13 22.49 -3.53
CA PRO A 102 -1.96 23.49 -2.88
C PRO A 102 -2.89 24.16 -3.89
N LEU A 103 -4.16 24.29 -3.54
CA LEU A 103 -5.17 25.03 -4.31
C LEU A 103 -5.31 26.46 -3.78
N SER A 104 -5.18 26.62 -2.45
CA SER A 104 -5.20 27.91 -1.77
C SER A 104 -4.36 27.85 -0.50
N ASP A 105 -4.36 28.90 0.33
CA ASP A 105 -3.60 28.92 1.59
C ASP A 105 -4.15 27.90 2.61
N LYS A 106 -5.41 27.47 2.45
CA LYS A 106 -6.06 26.50 3.35
C LYS A 106 -6.40 25.17 2.68
N TRP A 107 -6.45 25.11 1.36
CA TRP A 107 -6.85 23.91 0.62
C TRP A 107 -5.69 23.33 -0.17
N SER A 108 -5.59 22.02 -0.12
CA SER A 108 -4.69 21.23 -0.97
C SER A 108 -5.46 20.06 -1.58
N ILE A 109 -5.01 19.57 -2.72
CA ILE A 109 -5.51 18.36 -3.35
C ILE A 109 -4.41 17.31 -3.34
N ILE A 110 -4.80 16.08 -3.05
CA ILE A 110 -3.99 14.88 -3.24
C ILE A 110 -4.72 14.04 -4.27
N ALA A 111 -4.08 13.79 -5.40
CA ALA A 111 -4.59 12.91 -6.44
C ALA A 111 -3.63 11.74 -6.62
N SER A 112 -4.16 10.55 -6.80
CA SER A 112 -3.35 9.37 -7.10
C SER A 112 -4.03 8.48 -8.13
N VAL A 113 -3.21 7.80 -8.92
CA VAL A 113 -3.63 6.79 -9.85
C VAL A 113 -2.60 5.67 -9.84
N GLY A 114 -3.07 4.45 -9.98
CA GLY A 114 -2.18 3.31 -9.99
C GLY A 114 -2.84 2.05 -10.53
N GLY A 115 -2.03 1.02 -10.62
CA GLY A 115 -2.47 -0.29 -11.02
C GLY A 115 -1.54 -1.35 -10.45
N GLY A 116 -2.01 -2.58 -10.50
CA GLY A 116 -1.25 -3.70 -9.98
C GLY A 116 -1.84 -5.03 -10.40
N VAL A 117 -1.32 -6.07 -9.81
CA VAL A 117 -1.78 -7.44 -9.98
C VAL A 117 -1.94 -8.07 -8.60
N TYR A 118 -3.00 -8.88 -8.46
CA TYR A 118 -3.25 -9.71 -7.30
C TYR A 118 -3.72 -11.07 -7.79
N ALA A 119 -2.81 -12.03 -7.80
CA ALA A 119 -3.08 -13.36 -8.32
C ALA A 119 -2.01 -14.37 -7.89
N PRO A 120 -2.28 -15.67 -7.94
CA PRO A 120 -1.24 -16.69 -8.00
C PRO A 120 -0.30 -16.44 -9.18
N LEU A 121 0.97 -16.83 -9.08
CA LEU A 121 1.96 -16.59 -10.14
C LEU A 121 1.56 -17.19 -11.49
N ASP A 122 0.95 -18.34 -11.48
CA ASP A 122 0.44 -19.06 -12.66
C ASP A 122 -0.89 -18.49 -13.17
N GLY A 123 -1.57 -17.69 -12.35
CA GLY A 123 -2.86 -17.05 -12.66
C GLY A 123 -2.75 -15.60 -13.12
N VAL A 124 -1.55 -15.04 -13.29
CA VAL A 124 -1.38 -13.65 -13.72
C VAL A 124 -1.87 -13.47 -15.16
N SER A 125 -2.85 -12.60 -15.33
CA SER A 125 -3.50 -12.31 -16.62
C SER A 125 -4.07 -10.88 -16.64
N MET A 126 -4.54 -10.45 -17.80
CA MET A 126 -5.21 -9.14 -17.92
C MET A 126 -6.45 -9.03 -17.01
N LYS A 127 -7.07 -10.15 -16.65
CA LYS A 127 -8.25 -10.18 -15.77
C LYS A 127 -7.90 -9.96 -14.29
N THR A 128 -6.65 -10.19 -13.91
CA THR A 128 -6.15 -10.00 -12.54
C THR A 128 -5.54 -8.63 -12.33
N LEU A 129 -5.60 -7.76 -13.35
CA LEU A 129 -5.13 -6.38 -13.22
C LEU A 129 -6.08 -5.58 -12.34
N LEU A 130 -5.49 -4.93 -11.35
CA LEU A 130 -6.17 -3.99 -10.47
C LEU A 130 -5.88 -2.57 -10.95
N ALA A 131 -6.90 -1.75 -10.97
CA ALA A 131 -6.77 -0.32 -11.18
C ALA A 131 -7.33 0.43 -9.96
N ASN A 132 -6.66 1.48 -9.57
CA ASN A 132 -7.10 2.33 -8.47
C ASN A 132 -6.80 3.79 -8.77
N GLY A 133 -7.57 4.66 -8.15
CA GLY A 133 -7.37 6.09 -8.18
C GLY A 133 -8.02 6.73 -6.98
N ALA A 134 -7.52 7.87 -6.55
CA ALA A 134 -8.12 8.61 -5.45
C ALA A 134 -7.93 10.11 -5.63
N ILE A 135 -8.90 10.87 -5.15
CA ILE A 135 -8.80 12.32 -5.03
C ILE A 135 -9.26 12.69 -3.62
N ILE A 136 -8.42 13.44 -2.90
CA ILE A 136 -8.70 13.91 -1.55
C ILE A 136 -8.46 15.41 -1.52
N PHE A 137 -9.45 16.16 -1.07
CA PHE A 137 -9.33 17.58 -0.75
C PHE A 137 -8.99 17.72 0.73
N VAL A 138 -7.88 18.37 1.03
CA VAL A 138 -7.36 18.54 2.39
C VAL A 138 -7.53 19.98 2.80
N TYR A 139 -8.22 20.21 3.91
CA TYR A 139 -8.42 21.52 4.52
C TYR A 139 -7.54 21.70 5.75
N LYS A 140 -6.72 22.71 5.75
CA LYS A 140 -5.89 23.11 6.89
C LYS A 140 -6.73 23.88 7.90
N LEU A 141 -7.24 23.17 8.92
CA LEU A 141 -8.09 23.77 9.94
C LEU A 141 -7.27 24.62 10.92
N ARG A 142 -6.08 24.12 11.31
CA ARG A 142 -5.13 24.81 12.18
C ARG A 142 -3.70 24.54 11.68
N LYS A 143 -2.69 25.22 12.25
CA LYS A 143 -1.27 25.00 11.89
C LYS A 143 -0.82 23.55 12.07
N ASN A 144 -1.46 22.82 12.98
CA ASN A 144 -1.14 21.44 13.34
C ASN A 144 -2.25 20.43 13.03
N LEU A 145 -3.35 20.85 12.38
CA LEU A 145 -4.52 20.02 12.13
C LEU A 145 -5.02 20.17 10.71
N ASP A 146 -4.94 19.08 9.96
CA ASP A 146 -5.47 18.98 8.61
C ASP A 146 -6.58 17.92 8.56
N LEU A 147 -7.67 18.22 7.86
CA LEU A 147 -8.79 17.35 7.61
C LEU A 147 -8.95 17.14 6.10
N GLY A 148 -9.14 15.91 5.67
CA GLY A 148 -9.35 15.62 4.27
C GLY A 148 -10.62 14.82 4.03
N ILE A 149 -11.27 15.10 2.90
CA ILE A 149 -12.41 14.35 2.38
C ILE A 149 -12.19 14.08 0.89
N GLY A 150 -12.59 12.93 0.44
CA GLY A 150 -12.38 12.54 -0.94
C GLY A 150 -13.11 11.27 -1.33
N ALA A 151 -12.72 10.75 -2.49
CA ALA A 151 -13.21 9.47 -3.02
C ALA A 151 -12.07 8.69 -3.66
N GLY A 152 -12.12 7.39 -3.52
CA GLY A 152 -11.26 6.45 -4.21
C GLY A 152 -12.06 5.53 -5.13
N LEU A 153 -11.49 5.22 -6.29
CA LEU A 153 -11.98 4.22 -7.23
C LEU A 153 -11.07 3.02 -7.17
N THR A 154 -11.62 1.83 -7.07
CA THR A 154 -10.87 0.56 -7.13
C THR A 154 -11.70 -0.53 -7.78
N ASN A 155 -11.04 -1.48 -8.42
CA ASN A 155 -11.66 -2.71 -8.92
C ASN A 155 -11.15 -3.97 -8.17
N SER A 156 -10.54 -3.80 -7.01
CA SER A 156 -9.92 -4.89 -6.23
C SER A 156 -10.90 -6.00 -5.83
N TYR A 157 -12.19 -5.74 -5.87
CA TYR A 157 -13.24 -6.72 -5.55
C TYR A 157 -13.91 -7.32 -6.79
N GLY A 158 -13.27 -7.24 -7.95
CA GLY A 158 -13.79 -7.75 -9.23
C GLY A 158 -14.76 -6.83 -9.93
N ILE A 159 -15.27 -5.80 -9.27
CA ILE A 159 -16.13 -4.76 -9.81
C ILE A 159 -15.59 -3.37 -9.47
N PRO A 160 -15.73 -2.38 -10.36
CA PRO A 160 -15.37 -1.01 -10.05
C PRO A 160 -16.24 -0.45 -8.91
N MET A 161 -15.60 0.02 -7.86
CA MET A 161 -16.26 0.59 -6.68
C MET A 161 -15.72 1.97 -6.36
N ILE A 162 -16.60 2.88 -5.99
CA ILE A 162 -16.23 4.19 -5.45
C ILE A 162 -16.38 4.13 -3.93
N LEU A 163 -15.30 4.44 -3.24
CA LEU A 163 -15.24 4.42 -1.78
C LEU A 163 -15.04 5.85 -1.25
N PRO A 164 -15.85 6.31 -0.28
CA PRO A 164 -15.59 7.57 0.39
C PRO A 164 -14.28 7.46 1.20
N MET A 165 -13.50 8.53 1.19
CA MET A 165 -12.23 8.61 1.89
C MET A 165 -12.22 9.82 2.83
N MET A 166 -11.69 9.61 4.03
CA MET A 166 -11.44 10.66 5.00
C MET A 166 -9.99 10.58 5.46
N SER A 167 -9.37 11.72 5.67
CA SER A 167 -8.04 11.79 6.25
C SER A 167 -8.02 12.77 7.41
N PHE A 168 -7.25 12.42 8.42
CA PHE A 168 -7.04 13.24 9.60
C PHE A 168 -5.53 13.24 9.90
N SER A 169 -4.95 14.42 9.97
CA SER A 169 -3.53 14.58 10.30
C SER A 169 -3.39 15.60 11.41
N TRP A 170 -2.93 15.12 12.55
CA TRP A 170 -2.62 15.99 13.68
C TRP A 170 -1.13 15.87 14.02
N ARG A 171 -0.44 17.03 13.95
CA ARG A 171 0.98 17.15 14.30
C ARG A 171 1.10 17.76 15.67
N ASN A 172 1.52 16.99 16.64
CA ASN A 172 1.89 17.54 17.94
C ASN A 172 3.31 18.12 17.78
N ALA A 173 3.42 19.44 17.82
CA ALA A 173 4.73 20.08 17.93
C ALA A 173 5.25 19.79 19.33
N GLY A 174 5.98 18.68 19.49
CA GLY A 174 6.74 18.41 20.69
C GLY A 174 7.65 19.60 20.93
N ARG A 175 7.57 20.17 22.12
CA ARG A 175 8.48 21.17 22.62
C ARG A 175 9.84 20.50 22.72
N ASN A 176 10.70 20.69 21.74
CA ASN A 176 12.12 20.47 21.94
C ASN A 176 12.63 21.71 22.65
N GLU A 177 12.76 21.60 23.96
CA GLU A 177 13.66 22.45 24.75
C GLU A 177 15.08 21.97 24.54
#